data_cc8fadf723fb9339e60429e098b0b917
#
_entry.id   cc8fadf723fb9339e60429e098b0b917
#
_cell.length_a   1.000
_cell.length_b   1.000
_cell.length_c   1.000
_cell.angle_alpha   90.00
_cell.angle_beta   90.00
_cell.angle_gamma   90.00
#
_symmetry.space_group_name_H-M   'P 1'
#
loop_
_entity.id
_entity.type
_entity.pdbx_description
1 polymer ?
#
loop_
_entity_poly.entity_id
_entity_poly.type
_entity_poly.pdbx_seq_one_letter_code
_entity_poly.pdbx_strand_id
1 'polypeptide(L)'
;ISRALKFDLSAYYSNAVTMGAGTSATSSTQIKNAVSFRPVTGRDTRGDINIEEAADDDIEALSELYDPVLLINQDYKKQKREELNVNTALSWTINKMFSWKSEFGIQTSDRKIERYYGPITYTGRKNAGKPVAEIQSQERPRWRTAHTLNFKLRNLKGIHSLSAVAGFEAM
;
A
#
# COMPACT_ATOMS: atom_id res chain seq x y z
N ILE A 1 17.09 -27.86 -24.01
CA ILE A 1 15.73 -27.99 -23.44
C ILE A 1 14.84 -28.50 -24.54
N SER A 2 14.11 -29.61 -24.29
CA SER A 2 13.19 -30.21 -25.25
C SER A 2 12.09 -29.22 -25.65
N ARG A 3 11.70 -29.18 -26.91
CA ARG A 3 10.55 -28.38 -27.37
C ARG A 3 9.22 -28.74 -26.68
N ALA A 4 9.19 -29.87 -25.99
CA ALA A 4 8.03 -30.35 -25.23
C ALA A 4 7.87 -29.70 -23.84
N LEU A 5 8.94 -29.13 -23.29
CA LEU A 5 8.95 -28.55 -21.96
C LEU A 5 9.38 -27.09 -22.03
N LYS A 6 8.58 -26.20 -21.43
CA LYS A 6 8.85 -24.77 -21.31
C LYS A 6 8.72 -24.36 -19.85
N PHE A 7 9.72 -23.66 -19.35
CA PHE A 7 9.72 -23.09 -18.02
C PHE A 7 9.81 -21.56 -18.13
N ASP A 8 8.89 -20.89 -17.49
CA ASP A 8 8.84 -19.44 -17.40
C ASP A 8 9.02 -19.04 -15.93
N LEU A 9 9.89 -18.10 -15.65
CA LEU A 9 10.11 -17.51 -14.34
C LEU A 9 10.05 -15.99 -14.45
N SER A 10 9.24 -15.37 -13.62
CA SER A 10 9.24 -13.92 -13.45
C SER A 10 9.38 -13.56 -11.98
N ALA A 11 10.25 -12.64 -11.66
CA ALA A 11 10.43 -12.10 -10.33
C ALA A 11 10.41 -10.57 -10.40
N TYR A 12 9.67 -9.97 -9.48
CA TYR A 12 9.59 -8.52 -9.33
C TYR A 12 9.77 -8.17 -7.86
N TYR A 13 10.67 -7.23 -7.59
CA TYR A 13 10.87 -6.66 -6.26
C TYR A 13 10.78 -5.15 -6.33
N SER A 14 10.05 -4.57 -5.40
CA SER A 14 9.91 -3.13 -5.24
C SER A 14 10.11 -2.75 -3.78
N ASN A 15 10.87 -1.68 -3.55
CA ASN A 15 11.03 -1.06 -2.25
C ASN A 15 10.77 0.44 -2.41
N ALA A 16 9.72 0.93 -1.75
CA ALA A 16 9.34 2.32 -1.79
C ALA A 16 9.33 2.91 -0.38
N VAL A 17 9.99 4.05 -0.22
CA VAL A 17 9.96 4.83 1.02
C VAL A 17 9.32 6.17 0.72
N THR A 18 8.22 6.47 1.41
CA THR A 18 7.51 7.74 1.33
C THR A 18 7.65 8.47 2.64
N MET A 19 8.13 9.70 2.60
CA MET A 19 8.25 10.59 3.76
C MET A 19 7.31 11.78 3.60
N GLY A 20 6.85 12.31 4.72
CA GLY A 20 5.93 13.45 4.75
C GLY A 20 4.48 13.05 4.99
N ALA A 21 3.64 14.03 5.24
CA ALA A 21 2.24 13.84 5.61
C ALA A 21 1.39 13.18 4.51
N GLY A 22 1.85 13.20 3.24
CA GLY A 22 1.14 12.63 2.09
C GLY A 22 -0.06 13.49 1.67
N THR A 23 -0.84 12.96 0.72
CA THR A 23 -2.04 13.61 0.16
C THR A 23 -3.36 13.02 0.72
N SER A 24 -3.34 12.39 1.90
CA SER A 24 -4.55 11.86 2.55
C SER A 24 -5.41 12.98 3.13
N ALA A 25 -6.65 12.68 3.53
CA ALA A 25 -7.57 13.66 4.11
C ALA A 25 -6.96 14.44 5.29
N THR A 26 -6.08 13.82 6.06
CA THR A 26 -5.36 14.47 7.18
C THR A 26 -4.32 15.48 6.68
N SER A 27 -3.73 15.27 5.50
CA SER A 27 -2.77 16.21 4.89
C SER A 27 -3.45 17.34 4.13
N SER A 28 -4.72 17.17 3.73
CA SER A 28 -5.52 18.27 3.19
C SER A 28 -5.75 19.34 4.26
N THR A 29 -5.78 18.98 5.54
CA THR A 29 -5.84 19.91 6.66
C THR A 29 -4.58 20.77 6.73
N GLN A 30 -3.39 20.23 6.48
CA GLN A 30 -2.15 21.02 6.47
C GLN A 30 -2.11 22.05 5.33
N ILE A 31 -2.58 21.66 4.14
CA ILE A 31 -2.69 22.59 2.99
C ILE A 31 -3.77 23.64 3.31
N LYS A 32 -4.91 23.25 3.85
CA LYS A 32 -5.95 24.16 4.30
C LYS A 32 -5.39 25.18 5.30
N ASN A 33 -4.68 24.70 6.32
CA ASN A 33 -4.07 25.56 7.34
C ASN A 33 -3.03 26.52 6.73
N ALA A 34 -2.25 26.06 5.75
CA ALA A 34 -1.29 26.91 5.06
C ALA A 34 -1.96 28.03 4.23
N VAL A 35 -3.11 27.73 3.62
CA VAL A 35 -3.90 28.71 2.83
C VAL A 35 -4.67 29.66 3.74
N SER A 36 -5.20 29.17 4.88
CA SER A 36 -5.97 29.96 5.84
C SER A 36 -5.07 30.79 6.79
N PHE A 37 -3.77 30.47 6.82
CA PHE A 37 -2.82 31.17 7.69
C PHE A 37 -2.67 32.63 7.26
N ARG A 38 -2.87 33.55 8.23
CA ARG A 38 -2.73 34.99 7.97
C ARG A 38 -1.25 35.33 7.85
N PRO A 39 -0.78 35.92 6.73
CA PRO A 39 0.63 36.19 6.49
C PRO A 39 1.23 37.27 7.41
N VAL A 40 0.38 38.02 8.11
CA VAL A 40 0.80 39.09 9.04
C VAL A 40 0.08 38.92 10.36
N THR A 41 0.69 38.20 11.26
CA THR A 41 0.32 38.24 12.67
C THR A 41 1.21 39.28 13.38
N GLY A 42 0.68 40.46 13.61
CA GLY A 42 1.40 41.53 14.34
C GLY A 42 1.70 41.20 15.81
N ARG A 43 1.41 40.02 16.28
CA ARG A 43 1.65 39.55 17.63
C ARG A 43 2.00 38.05 17.62
N ASP A 44 3.06 37.72 18.33
CA ASP A 44 3.41 36.31 18.60
C ASP A 44 2.40 35.72 19.59
N THR A 45 1.31 35.14 19.09
CA THR A 45 0.23 34.55 19.88
C THR A 45 0.61 33.19 20.47
N ARG A 46 1.88 32.79 20.37
CA ARG A 46 2.37 31.48 20.84
C ARG A 46 2.30 31.29 22.36
N GLY A 47 2.11 32.35 23.14
CA GLY A 47 2.12 32.27 24.59
C GLY A 47 0.77 32.44 25.28
N ASP A 48 -0.26 32.93 24.59
CA ASP A 48 -1.48 33.42 25.27
C ASP A 48 -2.71 32.49 25.16
N ILE A 49 -2.57 31.35 24.47
CA ILE A 49 -3.69 30.41 24.30
C ILE A 49 -3.56 29.33 25.37
N ASN A 50 -4.49 29.32 26.33
CA ASN A 50 -4.58 28.25 27.32
C ASN A 50 -5.22 27.02 26.68
N ILE A 51 -4.37 26.11 26.16
CA ILE A 51 -4.77 24.92 25.40
C ILE A 51 -5.52 23.93 26.31
N GLU A 52 -5.31 24.00 27.63
CA GLU A 52 -5.92 23.05 28.57
C GLU A 52 -7.42 23.31 28.79
N GLU A 53 -7.92 24.53 28.48
CA GLU A 53 -9.32 24.91 28.65
C GLU A 53 -10.12 24.97 27.32
N ALA A 54 -9.46 24.74 26.17
CA ALA A 54 -10.13 24.83 24.88
C ALA A 54 -11.04 23.61 24.66
N ALA A 55 -12.29 23.86 24.30
CA ALA A 55 -13.22 22.82 23.86
C ALA A 55 -12.78 22.17 22.53
N ASP A 56 -13.25 20.97 22.23
CA ASP A 56 -12.85 20.22 21.02
C ASP A 56 -13.02 21.00 19.70
N ASP A 57 -14.08 21.79 19.59
CA ASP A 57 -14.35 22.65 18.42
C ASP A 57 -13.36 23.83 18.32
N ASP A 58 -12.88 24.34 19.45
CA ASP A 58 -11.90 25.41 19.49
C ASP A 58 -10.48 24.91 19.09
N ILE A 59 -10.19 23.63 19.30
CA ILE A 59 -8.89 23.03 18.93
C ILE A 59 -8.67 23.06 17.40
N GLU A 60 -9.72 22.89 16.60
CA GLU A 60 -9.60 22.99 15.14
C GLU A 60 -9.37 24.45 14.72
N ALA A 61 -10.10 25.40 15.30
CA ALA A 61 -9.92 26.83 15.08
C ALA A 61 -8.51 27.29 15.51
N LEU A 62 -7.99 26.80 16.62
CA LEU A 62 -6.63 27.08 17.09
C LEU A 62 -5.56 26.57 16.12
N SER A 63 -5.83 25.48 15.37
CA SER A 63 -4.88 24.96 14.38
C SER A 63 -4.63 25.91 13.20
N GLU A 64 -5.58 26.80 12.91
CA GLU A 64 -5.45 27.82 11.88
C GLU A 64 -4.57 29.00 12.32
N LEU A 65 -4.29 29.13 13.61
CA LEU A 65 -3.45 30.19 14.20
C LEU A 65 -1.96 29.80 14.28
N TYR A 66 -1.62 28.52 14.16
CA TYR A 66 -0.23 28.08 14.20
C TYR A 66 0.45 28.21 12.85
N ASP A 67 1.71 28.63 12.87
CA ASP A 67 2.57 28.64 11.69
C ASP A 67 2.59 27.25 11.02
N PRO A 68 2.16 27.17 9.75
CA PRO A 68 2.12 25.92 9.01
C PRO A 68 3.48 25.20 8.94
N VAL A 69 4.58 25.94 8.94
CA VAL A 69 5.94 25.38 8.90
C VAL A 69 6.25 24.68 10.23
N LEU A 70 5.84 25.25 11.35
CA LEU A 70 5.99 24.62 12.67
C LEU A 70 5.14 23.35 12.74
N LEU A 71 3.90 23.37 12.22
CA LEU A 71 3.02 22.20 12.24
C LEU A 71 3.58 21.07 11.39
N ILE A 72 4.12 21.34 10.19
CA ILE A 72 4.71 20.34 9.32
C ILE A 72 5.95 19.71 9.97
N ASN A 73 6.77 20.48 10.67
CA ASN A 73 7.95 19.98 11.37
C ASN A 73 7.60 19.11 12.59
N GLN A 74 6.38 19.24 13.11
CA GLN A 74 5.87 18.47 14.25
C GLN A 74 5.02 17.26 13.81
N ASP A 75 4.74 17.09 12.52
CA ASP A 75 4.00 15.96 11.96
C ASP A 75 4.94 15.14 11.06
N TYR A 76 5.48 14.06 11.61
CA TYR A 76 6.36 13.18 10.88
C TYR A 76 5.63 11.90 10.50
N LYS A 77 5.75 11.53 9.21
CA LYS A 77 5.26 10.26 8.69
C LYS A 77 6.29 9.65 7.75
N LYS A 78 6.65 8.41 8.02
CA LYS A 78 7.47 7.59 7.14
C LYS A 78 6.72 6.30 6.83
N GLN A 79 6.57 6.01 5.57
CA GLN A 79 5.97 4.76 5.10
C GLN A 79 6.99 4.01 4.27
N LYS A 80 7.32 2.79 4.69
CA LYS A 80 8.11 1.83 3.92
C LYS A 80 7.17 0.77 3.37
N ARG A 81 7.27 0.48 2.07
CA ARG A 81 6.53 -0.58 1.40
C ARG A 81 7.49 -1.44 0.61
N GLU A 82 7.49 -2.72 0.90
CA GLU A 82 8.28 -3.73 0.22
C GLU A 82 7.33 -4.73 -0.42
N GLU A 83 7.53 -5.00 -1.70
CA GLU A 83 6.73 -5.96 -2.46
C GLU A 83 7.66 -6.93 -3.18
N LEU A 84 7.45 -8.20 -2.95
CA LEU A 84 8.08 -9.29 -3.69
C LEU A 84 6.98 -10.09 -4.40
N ASN A 85 7.14 -10.28 -5.69
CA ASN A 85 6.26 -11.10 -6.50
C ASN A 85 7.11 -12.05 -7.34
N VAL A 86 6.93 -13.35 -7.14
CA VAL A 86 7.61 -14.40 -7.89
C VAL A 86 6.57 -15.31 -8.48
N ASN A 87 6.58 -15.44 -9.81
CA ASN A 87 5.70 -16.34 -10.54
C ASN A 87 6.53 -17.32 -11.36
N THR A 88 6.16 -18.57 -11.29
CA THR A 88 6.74 -19.64 -12.11
C THR A 88 5.65 -20.34 -12.89
N ALA A 89 5.95 -20.72 -14.11
CA ALA A 89 5.07 -21.53 -14.93
C ALA A 89 5.86 -22.62 -15.63
N LEU A 90 5.36 -23.83 -15.53
CA LEU A 90 5.86 -25.01 -16.20
C LEU A 90 4.81 -25.47 -17.21
N SER A 91 5.14 -25.43 -18.49
CA SER A 91 4.28 -25.93 -19.57
C SER A 91 4.90 -27.15 -20.19
N TRP A 92 4.17 -28.26 -20.18
CA TRP A 92 4.62 -29.53 -20.73
C TRP A 92 3.65 -30.03 -21.81
N THR A 93 4.14 -30.16 -23.03
CA THR A 93 3.43 -30.82 -24.11
C THR A 93 3.75 -32.29 -24.06
N ILE A 94 2.87 -33.10 -23.44
CA ILE A 94 3.06 -34.54 -23.22
C ILE A 94 3.03 -35.27 -24.58
N ASN A 95 2.03 -34.94 -25.41
CA ASN A 95 1.91 -35.44 -26.74
C ASN A 95 1.06 -34.49 -27.62
N LYS A 96 0.70 -34.89 -28.86
CA LYS A 96 -0.10 -34.06 -29.77
C LYS A 96 -1.52 -33.76 -29.26
N MET A 97 -2.01 -34.51 -28.28
CA MET A 97 -3.37 -34.40 -27.74
C MET A 97 -3.39 -33.76 -26.36
N PHE A 98 -2.35 -33.96 -25.53
CA PHE A 98 -2.31 -33.53 -24.14
C PHE A 98 -1.21 -32.48 -23.91
N SER A 99 -1.58 -31.39 -23.27
CA SER A 99 -0.63 -30.44 -22.68
C SER A 99 -1.05 -30.10 -21.25
N TRP A 100 -0.07 -30.02 -20.37
CA TRP A 100 -0.23 -29.67 -18.96
C TRP A 100 0.52 -28.38 -18.66
N LYS A 101 -0.11 -27.50 -17.88
CA LYS A 101 0.47 -26.27 -17.39
C LYS A 101 0.32 -26.20 -15.88
N SER A 102 1.40 -25.93 -15.19
CA SER A 102 1.43 -25.69 -13.74
C SER A 102 1.98 -24.30 -13.49
N GLU A 103 1.26 -23.53 -12.71
CA GLU A 103 1.64 -22.18 -12.32
C GLU A 103 1.74 -22.12 -10.81
N PHE A 104 2.77 -21.46 -10.31
CA PHE A 104 2.95 -21.20 -8.90
C PHE A 104 3.40 -19.75 -8.72
N GLY A 105 2.73 -19.03 -7.82
CA GLY A 105 3.01 -17.65 -7.52
C GLY A 105 3.09 -17.41 -6.02
N ILE A 106 4.07 -16.60 -5.61
CA ILE A 106 4.18 -16.06 -4.26
C ILE A 106 4.22 -14.54 -4.37
N GLN A 107 3.41 -13.88 -3.56
CA GLN A 107 3.41 -12.43 -3.40
C GLN A 107 3.49 -12.10 -1.91
N THR A 108 4.48 -11.33 -1.52
CA THR A 108 4.58 -10.70 -0.21
C THR A 108 4.47 -9.19 -0.35
N SER A 109 3.69 -8.56 0.52
CA SER A 109 3.57 -7.11 0.58
C SER A 109 3.64 -6.67 2.02
N ASP A 110 4.77 -6.05 2.38
CA ASP A 110 5.06 -5.58 3.72
C ASP A 110 4.99 -4.06 3.73
N ARG A 111 4.20 -3.52 4.66
CA ARG A 111 4.00 -2.09 4.83
C ARG A 111 4.25 -1.72 6.28
N LYS A 112 5.22 -0.82 6.51
CA LYS A 112 5.48 -0.21 7.81
C LYS A 112 5.22 1.28 7.73
N ILE A 113 4.40 1.79 8.65
CA ILE A 113 4.08 3.20 8.78
C ILE A 113 4.55 3.63 10.17
N GLU A 114 5.40 4.63 10.21
CA GLU A 114 5.85 5.31 11.42
C GLU A 114 5.29 6.74 11.39
N ARG A 115 4.56 7.14 12.44
CA ARG A 115 4.00 8.47 12.60
C ARG A 115 4.42 9.05 13.94
N TYR A 116 4.66 10.33 13.93
CA TYR A 116 4.88 11.12 15.13
C TYR A 116 4.12 12.42 15.01
N TYR A 117 3.36 12.71 16.03
CA TYR A 117 2.59 13.94 16.18
C TYR A 117 3.13 14.69 17.39
N GLY A 118 3.71 15.87 17.16
CA GLY A 118 4.21 16.74 18.22
C GLY A 118 3.08 17.39 19.03
N PRO A 119 3.42 18.02 20.16
CA PRO A 119 2.46 18.62 21.09
C PRO A 119 1.49 19.61 20.46
N ILE A 120 1.96 20.42 19.51
CA ILE A 120 1.16 21.47 18.88
C ILE A 120 0.25 20.99 17.73
N THR A 121 0.42 19.74 17.30
CA THR A 121 -0.47 19.16 16.30
C THR A 121 -1.86 18.91 16.87
N TYR A 122 -2.87 18.79 16.00
CA TYR A 122 -4.23 18.45 16.43
C TYR A 122 -4.27 17.21 17.33
N THR A 123 -3.55 16.13 16.93
CA THR A 123 -3.49 14.88 17.70
C THR A 123 -2.78 15.07 19.04
N GLY A 124 -1.70 15.83 19.08
CA GLY A 124 -0.98 16.13 20.33
C GLY A 124 -1.83 16.94 21.29
N ARG A 125 -2.55 17.94 20.81
CA ARG A 125 -3.46 18.74 21.64
C ARG A 125 -4.61 17.92 22.21
N LYS A 126 -5.24 17.04 21.40
CA LYS A 126 -6.22 16.08 21.93
C LYS A 126 -5.67 15.13 22.97
N ASN A 127 -4.36 14.93 23.00
CA ASN A 127 -3.67 14.15 24.02
C ASN A 127 -3.07 15.02 25.14
N ALA A 128 -3.78 16.06 25.55
CA ALA A 128 -3.36 16.99 26.60
C ALA A 128 -1.97 17.61 26.35
N GLY A 129 -1.67 18.02 25.13
CA GLY A 129 -0.39 18.59 24.74
C GLY A 129 0.80 17.63 24.76
N LYS A 130 0.56 16.32 24.89
CA LYS A 130 1.62 15.30 24.88
C LYS A 130 1.82 14.76 23.46
N PRO A 131 3.06 14.49 23.05
CA PRO A 131 3.32 13.91 21.74
C PRO A 131 2.74 12.50 21.63
N VAL A 132 2.37 12.11 20.41
CA VAL A 132 1.84 10.78 20.09
C VAL A 132 2.74 10.14 19.03
N ALA A 133 3.19 8.92 19.27
CA ALA A 133 3.89 8.10 18.29
C ALA A 133 3.08 6.85 17.97
N GLU A 134 2.98 6.54 16.68
CA GLU A 134 2.26 5.38 16.18
C GLU A 134 3.14 4.59 15.22
N ILE A 135 3.22 3.28 15.41
CA ILE A 135 3.88 2.37 14.49
C ILE A 135 2.85 1.32 14.05
N GLN A 136 2.59 1.28 12.76
CA GLN A 136 1.71 0.30 12.15
C GLN A 136 2.53 -0.59 11.20
N SER A 137 2.51 -1.90 11.43
CA SER A 137 3.10 -2.90 10.55
C SER A 137 2.01 -3.79 9.98
N GLN A 138 2.09 -4.06 8.69
CA GLN A 138 1.16 -4.91 7.99
C GLN A 138 1.91 -5.79 7.02
N GLU A 139 1.78 -7.11 7.19
CA GLU A 139 2.36 -8.12 6.33
C GLU A 139 1.22 -8.88 5.63
N ARG A 140 1.37 -9.09 4.33
CA ARG A 140 0.36 -9.77 3.50
C ARG A 140 1.03 -10.79 2.59
N PRO A 141 1.38 -11.98 3.12
CA PRO A 141 1.82 -13.08 2.27
C PRO A 141 0.60 -13.66 1.53
N ARG A 142 0.80 -13.96 0.26
CA ARG A 142 -0.17 -14.66 -0.60
C ARG A 142 0.58 -15.66 -1.44
N TRP A 143 -0.07 -16.79 -1.69
CA TRP A 143 0.42 -17.77 -2.64
C TRP A 143 -0.72 -18.23 -3.54
N ARG A 144 -0.38 -18.66 -4.72
CA ARG A 144 -1.33 -19.18 -5.69
C ARG A 144 -0.70 -20.36 -6.40
N THR A 145 -1.46 -21.44 -6.58
CA THR A 145 -1.09 -22.52 -7.47
C THR A 145 -2.25 -22.83 -8.41
N ALA A 146 -1.94 -23.05 -9.69
CA ALA A 146 -2.93 -23.40 -10.68
C ALA A 146 -2.36 -24.50 -11.58
N HIS A 147 -3.18 -25.53 -11.83
CA HIS A 147 -2.83 -26.63 -12.71
C HIS A 147 -3.90 -26.75 -13.78
N THR A 148 -3.50 -26.82 -15.03
CA THR A 148 -4.42 -26.94 -16.16
C THR A 148 -3.98 -28.05 -17.08
N LEU A 149 -4.89 -29.00 -17.35
CA LEU A 149 -4.70 -30.05 -18.32
C LEU A 149 -5.59 -29.74 -19.54
N ASN A 150 -4.97 -29.60 -20.69
CA ASN A 150 -5.66 -29.40 -21.96
C ASN A 150 -5.62 -30.70 -22.78
N PHE A 151 -6.77 -31.07 -23.29
CA PHE A 151 -6.95 -32.16 -24.26
C PHE A 151 -7.43 -31.59 -25.60
N LYS A 152 -6.77 -31.96 -26.68
CA LYS A 152 -7.19 -31.59 -28.09
C LYS A 152 -7.05 -32.77 -28.97
N LEU A 153 -8.17 -33.23 -29.50
CA LEU A 153 -8.23 -34.29 -30.53
C LEU A 153 -8.66 -33.65 -31.84
N ARG A 154 -7.77 -33.70 -32.84
CA ARG A 154 -8.02 -33.19 -34.18
C ARG A 154 -8.25 -34.36 -35.13
N ASN A 155 -9.13 -34.19 -36.10
CA ASN A 155 -9.43 -35.17 -37.17
C ASN A 155 -10.07 -36.49 -36.66
N LEU A 156 -11.08 -36.42 -35.81
CA LEU A 156 -11.99 -37.53 -35.62
C LEU A 156 -12.76 -37.77 -36.91
N LYS A 157 -12.42 -38.83 -37.62
CA LYS A 157 -13.04 -39.19 -38.96
C LYS A 157 -12.98 -38.08 -40.01
N GLY A 158 -11.96 -37.21 -39.96
CA GLY A 158 -11.73 -36.18 -40.99
C GLY A 158 -12.54 -34.89 -40.87
N ILE A 159 -13.58 -34.82 -40.00
CA ILE A 159 -14.52 -33.71 -39.97
C ILE A 159 -14.65 -33.09 -38.60
N HIS A 160 -14.39 -33.82 -37.51
CA HIS A 160 -14.66 -33.35 -36.15
C HIS A 160 -13.38 -33.09 -35.36
N SER A 161 -13.40 -32.05 -34.52
CA SER A 161 -12.38 -31.77 -33.47
C SER A 161 -13.04 -31.70 -32.12
N LEU A 162 -12.40 -32.30 -31.10
CA LEU A 162 -12.83 -32.25 -29.72
C LEU A 162 -11.75 -31.59 -28.87
N SER A 163 -12.13 -30.64 -28.03
CA SER A 163 -11.23 -30.04 -27.04
C SER A 163 -11.90 -30.04 -25.68
N ALA A 164 -11.11 -30.36 -24.65
CA ALA A 164 -11.51 -30.31 -23.24
C ALA A 164 -10.40 -29.68 -22.39
N VAL A 165 -10.80 -29.00 -21.36
CA VAL A 165 -9.89 -28.38 -20.36
C VAL A 165 -10.35 -28.78 -18.97
N ALA A 166 -9.42 -29.27 -18.15
CA ALA A 166 -9.64 -29.51 -16.73
C ALA A 166 -8.59 -28.72 -15.93
N GLY A 167 -8.99 -28.10 -14.85
CA GLY A 167 -8.08 -27.29 -14.04
C GLY A 167 -8.45 -27.30 -12.57
N PHE A 168 -7.43 -27.03 -11.75
CA PHE A 168 -7.52 -26.83 -10.31
C PHE A 168 -6.72 -25.59 -9.94
N GLU A 169 -7.26 -24.79 -9.02
CA GLU A 169 -6.59 -23.60 -8.47
C GLU A 169 -6.78 -23.54 -6.95
N ALA A 170 -5.71 -23.15 -6.24
CA ALA A 170 -5.73 -22.88 -4.81
C ALA A 170 -4.97 -21.58 -4.51
N MET A 171 -5.47 -20.81 -3.50
CA MET A 171 -4.92 -19.53 -3.05
C MET A 171 -4.87 -19.46 -1.53
#